data_4ad962d6be8ee6c2925c08c25e72829e
#
_entry.id   4ad962d6be8ee6c2925c08c25e72829e
#
_cell.length_a   1.000
_cell.length_b   1.000
_cell.length_c   1.000
_cell.angle_alpha   90.00
_cell.angle_beta   90.00
_cell.angle_gamma   90.00
#
_symmetry.space_group_name_H-M   'P 1'
#
loop_
_entity.id
_entity.type
_entity.pdbx_description
1 polymer ?
#
loop_
_entity_poly.entity_id
_entity_poly.type
_entity_poly.pdbx_seq_one_letter_code
_entity_poly.pdbx_strand_id
1 'polypeptide(L)'
;MSENKMSERTHVTHEAFGPLYDADSEVLILGSIPSPKSREQRFYYGHPQNRFWKVMAAVLEESLPSTVEEKAEMMHRHHIALWDSLSECDIRGASDASIQNPVPTDIPWLLRETKIHAVFCTGATAYRYYEKYHFPATGISAVRLPSTSPANAAVSFEKLTEAYKMIADMLSKCLKK
;
A
#
# COMPACT_ATOMS: atom_id res chain seq x y z
N MET A 1 -34.45 -17.95 9.40
CA MET A 1 -33.12 -18.52 9.66
C MET A 1 -32.14 -17.84 8.69
N SER A 2 -31.44 -16.83 9.14
CA SER A 2 -30.36 -16.23 8.38
C SER A 2 -29.16 -17.14 8.54
N GLU A 3 -28.83 -17.91 7.51
CA GLU A 3 -27.55 -18.57 7.40
C GLU A 3 -26.46 -17.49 7.37
N ASN A 4 -25.76 -17.42 8.49
CA ASN A 4 -24.54 -16.62 8.61
C ASN A 4 -23.51 -17.27 7.70
N LYS A 5 -23.47 -16.88 6.42
CA LYS A 5 -22.37 -17.20 5.52
C LYS A 5 -21.13 -16.51 6.06
N MET A 6 -20.47 -17.14 7.02
CA MET A 6 -19.08 -16.86 7.30
C MET A 6 -18.35 -17.06 5.97
N SER A 7 -17.90 -15.97 5.34
CA SER A 7 -17.18 -16.05 4.09
C SER A 7 -16.02 -17.04 4.25
N GLU A 8 -15.93 -17.99 3.36
CA GLU A 8 -14.86 -18.99 3.36
C GLU A 8 -13.51 -18.25 3.27
N ARG A 9 -12.50 -18.83 3.89
CA ARG A 9 -11.14 -18.33 3.80
C ARG A 9 -10.60 -18.62 2.41
N THR A 10 -10.05 -17.61 1.75
CA THR A 10 -9.48 -17.70 0.40
C THR A 10 -7.98 -17.57 0.48
N HIS A 11 -7.27 -18.42 -0.26
CA HIS A 11 -5.83 -18.24 -0.47
C HIS A 11 -5.59 -17.13 -1.49
N VAL A 12 -4.75 -16.17 -1.15
CA VAL A 12 -4.46 -14.98 -1.96
C VAL A 12 -2.97 -14.90 -2.23
N THR A 13 -2.61 -14.62 -3.48
CA THR A 13 -1.24 -14.40 -3.92
C THR A 13 -1.11 -13.11 -4.70
N HIS A 14 0.13 -12.60 -4.82
CA HIS A 14 0.48 -11.47 -5.68
C HIS A 14 0.78 -11.84 -7.14
N GLU A 15 0.50 -13.08 -7.56
CA GLU A 15 0.80 -13.56 -8.93
C GLU A 15 0.08 -12.76 -10.02
N ALA A 16 -1.09 -12.19 -9.70
CA ALA A 16 -1.90 -11.45 -10.68
C ALA A 16 -1.27 -10.12 -11.10
N PHE A 17 -0.50 -9.47 -10.24
CA PHE A 17 0.24 -8.23 -10.51
C PHE A 17 1.39 -8.08 -9.51
N GLY A 18 2.49 -7.52 -9.97
CA GLY A 18 3.69 -7.30 -9.17
C GLY A 18 3.75 -5.90 -8.55
N PRO A 19 4.90 -5.52 -7.99
CA PRO A 19 5.10 -4.17 -7.49
C PRO A 19 5.03 -3.15 -8.62
N LEU A 20 4.52 -1.96 -8.30
CA LEU A 20 4.64 -0.79 -9.15
C LEU A 20 5.91 -0.06 -8.77
N TYR A 21 6.89 0.04 -9.65
CA TYR A 21 8.17 0.71 -9.41
C TYR A 21 8.91 1.00 -10.70
N ASP A 22 9.92 1.84 -10.61
CA ASP A 22 11.00 1.98 -11.58
C ASP A 22 12.35 2.14 -10.85
N ALA A 23 13.43 2.20 -11.60
CA ALA A 23 14.77 2.32 -11.01
C ALA A 23 14.98 3.62 -10.23
N ASP A 24 14.18 4.64 -10.48
CA ASP A 24 14.24 5.94 -9.82
C ASP A 24 13.27 6.08 -8.64
N SER A 25 12.51 5.03 -8.31
CA SER A 25 11.64 5.03 -7.13
C SER A 25 12.45 5.28 -5.85
N GLU A 26 12.01 6.25 -5.06
CA GLU A 26 12.69 6.70 -3.83
C GLU A 26 11.90 6.40 -2.55
N VAL A 27 10.59 6.29 -2.67
CA VAL A 27 9.66 6.02 -1.57
C VAL A 27 8.84 4.78 -1.88
N LEU A 28 8.67 3.90 -0.89
CA LEU A 28 7.80 2.72 -0.98
C LEU A 28 6.59 2.88 -0.07
N ILE A 29 5.40 2.69 -0.61
CA ILE A 29 4.16 2.62 0.16
C ILE A 29 3.66 1.18 0.13
N LEU A 30 3.44 0.61 1.30
CA LEU A 30 3.01 -0.78 1.50
C LEU A 30 1.59 -0.85 2.07
N GLY A 31 0.73 -1.66 1.42
CA GLY A 31 -0.45 -2.24 2.05
C GLY A 31 -0.14 -3.58 2.71
N SER A 32 -1.15 -4.27 3.18
CA SER A 32 -1.01 -5.62 3.77
C SER A 32 -1.01 -6.71 2.69
N ILE A 33 -2.12 -6.87 2.00
CA ILE A 33 -2.36 -7.79 0.89
C ILE A 33 -3.45 -7.18 -0.02
N PRO A 34 -3.48 -7.47 -1.33
CA PRO A 34 -4.49 -6.90 -2.21
C PRO A 34 -5.92 -7.26 -1.79
N SER A 35 -6.80 -6.26 -1.71
CA SER A 35 -8.22 -6.46 -1.50
C SER A 35 -8.87 -7.24 -2.67
N PRO A 36 -10.07 -7.82 -2.51
CA PRO A 36 -10.78 -8.48 -3.61
C PRO A 36 -10.92 -7.59 -4.85
N LYS A 37 -11.25 -6.31 -4.69
CA LYS A 37 -11.36 -5.36 -5.81
C LYS A 37 -10.01 -5.05 -6.46
N SER A 38 -8.94 -4.95 -5.68
CA SER A 38 -7.58 -4.77 -6.21
C SER A 38 -7.14 -5.98 -7.03
N ARG A 39 -7.44 -7.20 -6.59
CA ARG A 39 -7.16 -8.43 -7.34
C ARG A 39 -7.96 -8.50 -8.66
N GLU A 40 -9.23 -8.11 -8.62
CA GLU A 40 -10.08 -8.05 -9.81
C GLU A 40 -9.54 -7.06 -10.84
N GLN A 41 -9.14 -5.87 -10.41
CA GLN A 41 -8.59 -4.81 -11.26
C GLN A 41 -7.11 -5.00 -11.57
N ARG A 42 -6.42 -5.91 -10.89
CA ARG A 42 -4.97 -6.13 -10.96
C ARG A 42 -4.16 -4.87 -10.69
N PHE A 43 -4.63 -4.05 -9.74
CA PHE A 43 -3.96 -2.83 -9.37
C PHE A 43 -4.29 -2.41 -7.93
N TYR A 44 -3.47 -1.53 -7.36
CA TYR A 44 -3.51 -1.14 -5.95
C TYR A 44 -4.70 -0.24 -5.62
N TYR A 45 -5.25 -0.43 -4.41
CA TYR A 45 -6.31 0.41 -3.85
C TYR A 45 -7.52 0.55 -4.77
N GLY A 46 -7.96 -0.58 -5.35
CA GLY A 46 -8.99 -0.61 -6.39
C GLY A 46 -10.43 -0.51 -5.89
N HIS A 47 -10.70 -0.64 -4.59
CA HIS A 47 -12.06 -0.50 -4.07
C HIS A 47 -12.58 0.92 -4.31
N PRO A 48 -13.80 1.11 -4.86
CA PRO A 48 -14.33 2.44 -5.20
C PRO A 48 -14.38 3.43 -4.03
N GLN A 49 -14.55 2.93 -2.82
CA GLN A 49 -14.61 3.73 -1.59
C GLN A 49 -13.24 3.88 -0.89
N ASN A 50 -12.18 3.26 -1.42
CA ASN A 50 -10.84 3.49 -0.89
C ASN A 50 -10.39 4.90 -1.23
N ARG A 51 -9.92 5.64 -0.24
CA ARG A 51 -9.54 7.06 -0.36
C ARG A 51 -8.10 7.28 -0.78
N PHE A 52 -7.32 6.23 -1.02
CA PHE A 52 -5.89 6.34 -1.31
C PHE A 52 -5.59 7.31 -2.46
N TRP A 53 -6.23 7.11 -3.61
CA TRP A 53 -5.96 7.92 -4.79
C TRP A 53 -6.39 9.38 -4.62
N LYS A 54 -7.50 9.64 -3.91
CA LYS A 54 -7.92 11.00 -3.56
C LYS A 54 -6.94 11.69 -2.62
N VAL A 55 -6.45 10.95 -1.62
CA VAL A 55 -5.46 11.47 -0.66
C VAL A 55 -4.14 11.75 -1.37
N MET A 56 -3.64 10.82 -2.19
CA MET A 56 -2.38 11.02 -2.90
C MET A 56 -2.45 12.17 -3.91
N ALA A 57 -3.55 12.30 -4.66
CA ALA A 57 -3.74 13.43 -5.56
C ALA A 57 -3.70 14.77 -4.81
N ALA A 58 -4.35 14.87 -3.65
CA ALA A 58 -4.32 16.07 -2.82
C ALA A 58 -2.91 16.36 -2.27
N VAL A 59 -2.21 15.35 -1.77
CA VAL A 59 -0.87 15.47 -1.18
C VAL A 59 0.18 15.84 -2.22
N LEU A 60 0.05 15.31 -3.44
CA LEU A 60 0.97 15.57 -4.55
C LEU A 60 0.57 16.76 -5.42
N GLU A 61 -0.53 17.44 -5.07
CA GLU A 61 -1.06 18.60 -5.80
C GLU A 61 -1.34 18.28 -7.28
N GLU A 62 -1.91 17.11 -7.53
CA GLU A 62 -2.29 16.63 -8.85
C GLU A 62 -3.80 16.43 -9.01
N SER A 63 -4.26 16.35 -10.25
CA SER A 63 -5.63 15.94 -10.55
C SER A 63 -5.85 14.49 -10.16
N LEU A 64 -7.09 14.14 -9.74
CA LEU A 64 -7.44 12.77 -9.41
C LEU A 64 -7.31 11.85 -10.63
N PRO A 65 -6.43 10.84 -10.60
CA PRO A 65 -6.30 9.89 -11.69
C PRO A 65 -7.55 8.99 -11.77
N SER A 66 -8.01 8.71 -12.98
CA SER A 66 -9.23 7.91 -13.24
C SER A 66 -8.94 6.52 -13.79
N THR A 67 -7.82 6.33 -14.48
CA THR A 67 -7.42 5.04 -15.05
C THR A 67 -6.23 4.43 -14.30
N VAL A 68 -6.01 3.13 -14.49
CA VAL A 68 -4.83 2.43 -13.94
C VAL A 68 -3.55 3.05 -14.48
N GLU A 69 -3.53 3.39 -15.75
CA GLU A 69 -2.38 4.03 -16.42
C GLU A 69 -2.06 5.40 -15.80
N GLU A 70 -3.07 6.25 -15.61
CA GLU A 70 -2.90 7.56 -14.96
C GLU A 70 -2.40 7.43 -13.52
N LYS A 71 -2.90 6.44 -12.78
CA LYS A 71 -2.45 6.14 -11.41
C LYS A 71 -0.97 5.73 -11.40
N ALA A 72 -0.58 4.82 -12.29
CA ALA A 72 0.81 4.38 -12.41
C ALA A 72 1.73 5.53 -12.80
N GLU A 73 1.35 6.33 -13.79
CA GLU A 73 2.11 7.51 -14.23
C GLU A 73 2.29 8.54 -13.11
N MET A 74 1.25 8.79 -12.31
CA MET A 74 1.34 9.70 -11.16
C MET A 74 2.38 9.21 -10.16
N MET A 75 2.39 7.91 -9.84
CA MET A 75 3.39 7.34 -8.93
C MET A 75 4.80 7.44 -9.50
N HIS A 76 4.99 7.12 -10.76
CA HIS A 76 6.31 7.22 -11.42
C HIS A 76 6.83 8.67 -11.49
N ARG A 77 5.98 9.65 -11.81
CA ARG A 77 6.37 11.07 -11.82
C ARG A 77 6.91 11.54 -10.46
N HIS A 78 6.37 10.98 -9.38
CA HIS A 78 6.76 11.35 -8.02
C HIS A 78 7.74 10.35 -7.37
N HIS A 79 8.30 9.41 -8.15
CA HIS A 79 9.28 8.43 -7.64
C HIS A 79 8.75 7.58 -6.47
N ILE A 80 7.47 7.21 -6.55
CA ILE A 80 6.79 6.40 -5.53
C ILE A 80 6.55 4.99 -6.06
N ALA A 81 7.01 4.00 -5.32
CA ALA A 81 6.71 2.59 -5.54
C ALA A 81 5.55 2.14 -4.65
N LEU A 82 4.75 1.19 -5.16
CA LEU A 82 3.67 0.55 -4.42
C LEU A 82 3.88 -0.96 -4.38
N TRP A 83 3.65 -1.55 -3.23
CA TRP A 83 3.57 -2.99 -3.04
C TRP A 83 2.75 -3.33 -1.79
N ASP A 84 2.82 -4.58 -1.34
CA ASP A 84 2.22 -5.03 -0.08
C ASP A 84 3.27 -5.75 0.78
N SER A 85 3.03 -5.78 2.08
CA SER A 85 3.93 -6.46 3.03
C SER A 85 3.92 -7.98 2.87
N LEU A 86 2.84 -8.54 2.36
CA LEU A 86 2.67 -9.97 2.14
C LEU A 86 2.54 -10.31 0.65
N SER A 87 3.21 -11.38 0.23
CA SER A 87 3.04 -11.96 -1.11
C SER A 87 1.89 -12.96 -1.16
N GLU A 88 1.62 -13.65 -0.05
CA GLU A 88 0.58 -14.67 0.07
C GLU A 88 -0.01 -14.68 1.47
N CYS A 89 -1.26 -15.05 1.57
CA CYS A 89 -1.91 -15.39 2.83
C CYS A 89 -3.26 -16.08 2.60
N ASP A 90 -3.82 -16.62 3.67
CA ASP A 90 -5.21 -17.06 3.73
C ASP A 90 -6.01 -15.98 4.44
N ILE A 91 -7.09 -15.48 3.80
CA ILE A 91 -7.88 -14.34 4.30
C ILE A 91 -9.37 -14.56 4.04
N ARG A 92 -10.22 -13.99 4.90
CA ARG A 92 -11.67 -13.90 4.70
C ARG A 92 -12.03 -12.53 4.16
N GLY A 93 -12.48 -12.46 2.89
CA GLY A 93 -12.83 -11.20 2.23
C GLY A 93 -11.68 -10.20 2.26
N ALA A 94 -11.92 -9.02 2.82
CA ALA A 94 -10.93 -7.96 3.02
C ALA A 94 -10.54 -7.76 4.49
N SER A 95 -10.84 -8.74 5.37
CA SER A 95 -10.58 -8.62 6.81
C SER A 95 -9.14 -8.96 7.16
N ASP A 96 -8.32 -7.95 7.36
CA ASP A 96 -6.92 -8.09 7.79
C ASP A 96 -6.77 -8.91 9.09
N ALA A 97 -7.74 -8.80 10.00
CA ALA A 97 -7.75 -9.58 11.24
C ALA A 97 -7.90 -11.09 11.01
N SER A 98 -8.38 -11.50 9.84
CA SER A 98 -8.57 -12.90 9.48
C SER A 98 -7.35 -13.54 8.81
N ILE A 99 -6.27 -12.80 8.57
CA ILE A 99 -5.07 -13.29 7.89
C ILE A 99 -4.44 -14.45 8.67
N GLN A 100 -4.17 -15.54 7.93
CA GLN A 100 -3.42 -16.71 8.39
C GLN A 100 -2.37 -17.10 7.35
N ASN A 101 -1.36 -17.85 7.78
CA ASN A 101 -0.28 -18.36 6.93
C ASN A 101 0.37 -17.25 6.06
N PRO A 102 0.77 -16.12 6.66
CA PRO A 102 1.34 -15.01 5.90
C PRO A 102 2.71 -15.38 5.34
N VAL A 103 2.94 -15.06 4.06
CA VAL A 103 4.24 -15.14 3.41
C VAL A 103 4.67 -13.71 3.05
N PRO A 104 5.83 -13.25 3.53
CA PRO A 104 6.31 -11.89 3.23
C PRO A 104 6.73 -11.73 1.77
N THR A 105 6.59 -10.52 1.23
CA THR A 105 7.16 -10.12 -0.06
C THR A 105 8.69 -9.99 0.03
N ASP A 106 9.36 -10.04 -1.10
CA ASP A 106 10.82 -9.82 -1.16
C ASP A 106 11.16 -8.32 -1.26
N ILE A 107 10.91 -7.58 -0.18
CA ILE A 107 11.25 -6.15 -0.11
C ILE A 107 12.76 -5.91 -0.31
N PRO A 108 13.68 -6.71 0.27
CA PRO A 108 15.11 -6.52 0.02
C PRO A 108 15.49 -6.56 -1.46
N TRP A 109 14.84 -7.41 -2.26
CA TRP A 109 15.04 -7.41 -3.70
C TRP A 109 14.64 -6.06 -4.31
N LEU A 110 13.45 -5.54 -4.00
CA LEU A 110 12.97 -4.26 -4.53
C LEU A 110 13.92 -3.10 -4.17
N LEU A 111 14.47 -3.11 -2.95
CA LEU A 111 15.43 -2.08 -2.53
C LEU A 111 16.73 -2.12 -3.34
N ARG A 112 17.18 -3.29 -3.78
CA ARG A 112 18.36 -3.41 -4.65
C ARG A 112 18.12 -2.88 -6.06
N GLU A 113 16.89 -2.98 -6.55
CA GLU A 113 16.50 -2.56 -7.91
C GLU A 113 16.17 -1.06 -8.02
N THR A 114 16.11 -0.35 -6.89
CA THR A 114 15.61 1.03 -6.81
C THR A 114 16.48 1.92 -5.95
N LYS A 115 16.09 3.20 -5.83
CA LYS A 115 16.69 4.18 -4.92
C LYS A 115 15.87 4.37 -3.64
N ILE A 116 14.97 3.43 -3.32
CA ILE A 116 14.07 3.53 -2.17
C ILE A 116 14.89 3.65 -0.88
N HIS A 117 14.61 4.69 -0.12
CA HIS A 117 15.24 4.98 1.18
C HIS A 117 14.22 5.30 2.27
N ALA A 118 12.93 5.36 1.94
CA ALA A 118 11.85 5.60 2.89
C ALA A 118 10.68 4.64 2.63
N VAL A 119 10.10 4.10 3.70
CA VAL A 119 8.99 3.15 3.66
C VAL A 119 7.84 3.67 4.50
N PHE A 120 6.65 3.66 3.91
CA PHE A 120 5.38 4.00 4.57
C PHE A 120 4.44 2.80 4.52
N CYS A 121 3.76 2.52 5.62
CA CYS A 121 2.78 1.45 5.69
C CYS A 121 1.37 2.03 5.89
N THR A 122 0.43 1.67 5.02
CA THR A 122 -0.96 2.11 5.10
C THR A 122 -1.74 1.21 6.05
N GLY A 123 -1.84 1.62 7.30
CA GLY A 123 -2.56 0.91 8.35
C GLY A 123 -1.68 0.05 9.25
N ALA A 124 -2.30 -0.40 10.34
CA ALA A 124 -1.62 -1.15 11.41
C ALA A 124 -1.13 -2.53 10.96
N THR A 125 -1.90 -3.22 10.12
CA THR A 125 -1.57 -4.58 9.69
C THR A 125 -0.36 -4.60 8.76
N ALA A 126 -0.30 -3.71 7.77
CA ALA A 126 0.85 -3.55 6.90
C ALA A 126 2.11 -3.23 7.71
N TYR A 127 2.01 -2.29 8.65
CA TYR A 127 3.10 -1.90 9.54
C TYR A 127 3.59 -3.07 10.41
N ARG A 128 2.68 -3.82 11.04
CA ARG A 128 3.03 -4.98 11.88
C ARG A 128 3.79 -6.06 11.11
N TYR A 129 3.38 -6.36 9.88
CA TYR A 129 4.07 -7.33 9.03
C TYR A 129 5.42 -6.80 8.54
N TYR A 130 5.50 -5.50 8.24
CA TYR A 130 6.78 -4.88 7.90
C TYR A 130 7.77 -4.98 9.06
N GLU A 131 7.38 -4.59 10.25
CA GLU A 131 8.24 -4.67 11.44
C GLU A 131 8.71 -6.11 11.71
N LYS A 132 7.82 -7.08 11.54
CA LYS A 132 8.13 -8.48 11.82
C LYS A 132 9.06 -9.11 10.79
N TYR A 133 8.82 -8.89 9.51
CA TYR A 133 9.46 -9.64 8.43
C TYR A 133 10.47 -8.83 7.62
N HIS A 134 10.27 -7.53 7.49
CA HIS A 134 11.05 -6.70 6.57
C HIS A 134 12.08 -5.82 7.27
N PHE A 135 11.73 -5.22 8.37
CA PHE A 135 12.67 -4.37 9.12
C PHE A 135 13.96 -5.11 9.51
N PRO A 136 13.93 -6.36 10.00
CA PRO A 136 15.17 -7.09 10.33
C PRO A 136 16.08 -7.31 9.12
N ALA A 137 15.52 -7.41 7.91
CA ALA A 137 16.26 -7.64 6.68
C ALA A 137 16.71 -6.34 5.98
N THR A 138 15.99 -5.24 6.17
CA THR A 138 16.24 -3.97 5.46
C THR A 138 16.94 -2.92 6.31
N GLY A 139 16.72 -2.92 7.62
CA GLY A 139 17.20 -1.88 8.53
C GLY A 139 16.53 -0.51 8.35
N ILE A 140 15.53 -0.39 7.45
CA ILE A 140 14.80 0.85 7.19
C ILE A 140 13.55 0.89 8.07
N SER A 141 13.47 1.84 8.99
CA SER A 141 12.28 2.06 9.81
C SER A 141 11.13 2.56 8.94
N ALA A 142 9.97 1.89 9.01
CA ALA A 142 8.78 2.34 8.32
C ALA A 142 8.01 3.38 9.13
N VAL A 143 7.30 4.26 8.44
CA VAL A 143 6.32 5.17 9.02
C VAL A 143 4.94 4.54 8.89
N ARG A 144 4.23 4.40 10.00
CA ARG A 144 2.84 3.96 10.00
C ARG A 144 1.92 5.12 9.67
N LEU A 145 1.14 4.97 8.59
CA LEU A 145 0.07 5.89 8.21
C LEU A 145 -1.30 5.28 8.51
N PRO A 146 -2.33 6.10 8.77
CA PRO A 146 -3.69 5.59 8.91
C PRO A 146 -4.16 4.95 7.61
N SER A 147 -4.94 3.87 7.71
CA SER A 147 -5.49 3.17 6.55
C SER A 147 -6.47 4.06 5.77
N THR A 148 -6.40 4.01 4.45
CA THR A 148 -7.35 4.65 3.53
C THR A 148 -8.55 3.77 3.20
N SER A 149 -8.57 2.53 3.72
CA SER A 149 -9.67 1.57 3.53
C SER A 149 -11.02 2.14 4.00
N PRO A 150 -12.14 1.81 3.33
CA PRO A 150 -13.46 2.16 3.82
C PRO A 150 -13.78 1.60 5.20
N ALA A 151 -13.10 0.54 5.64
CA ALA A 151 -13.20 0.02 7.02
C ALA A 151 -12.69 1.01 8.07
N ASN A 152 -11.87 1.99 7.72
CA ASN A 152 -11.37 3.05 8.59
C ASN A 152 -12.16 4.37 8.43
N ALA A 153 -13.48 4.29 8.33
CA ALA A 153 -14.35 5.44 8.07
C ALA A 153 -14.31 6.53 9.14
N ALA A 154 -13.89 6.19 10.37
CA ALA A 154 -13.78 7.14 11.47
C ALA A 154 -12.70 8.22 11.27
N VAL A 155 -11.69 7.96 10.45
CA VAL A 155 -10.66 8.94 10.10
C VAL A 155 -11.13 9.77 8.91
N SER A 156 -11.21 11.10 9.08
CA SER A 156 -11.66 12.01 8.03
C SER A 156 -10.64 12.11 6.88
N PHE A 157 -11.12 12.58 5.72
CA PHE A 157 -10.26 12.85 4.57
C PHE A 157 -9.15 13.87 4.91
N GLU A 158 -9.49 14.92 5.66
CA GLU A 158 -8.55 15.96 6.08
C GLU A 158 -7.44 15.39 6.97
N LYS A 159 -7.79 14.50 7.92
CA LYS A 159 -6.81 13.82 8.78
C LYS A 159 -5.93 12.87 8.00
N LEU A 160 -6.48 12.14 7.04
CA LEU A 160 -5.69 11.30 6.14
C LEU A 160 -4.70 12.13 5.33
N THR A 161 -5.17 13.19 4.70
CA THR A 161 -4.34 14.08 3.89
C THR A 161 -3.22 14.69 4.71
N GLU A 162 -3.51 15.17 5.94
CA GLU A 162 -2.48 15.70 6.84
C GLU A 162 -1.41 14.65 7.18
N ALA A 163 -1.82 13.42 7.52
CA ALA A 163 -0.88 12.34 7.82
C ALA A 163 0.00 11.96 6.63
N TYR A 164 -0.57 11.92 5.42
CA TYR A 164 0.12 11.52 4.18
C TYR A 164 1.04 12.60 3.61
N LYS A 165 0.97 13.84 4.09
CA LYS A 165 1.92 14.92 3.73
C LYS A 165 3.37 14.54 4.00
N MET A 166 3.64 13.68 4.96
CA MET A 166 4.98 13.18 5.24
C MET A 166 5.64 12.55 4.01
N ILE A 167 4.85 11.94 3.11
CA ILE A 167 5.36 11.37 1.85
C ILE A 167 5.91 12.48 0.95
N ALA A 168 5.13 13.55 0.75
CA ALA A 168 5.56 14.69 -0.07
C ALA A 168 6.77 15.40 0.54
N ASP A 169 6.82 15.55 1.86
CA ASP A 169 7.95 16.14 2.57
C ASP A 169 9.23 15.32 2.38
N MET A 170 9.13 14.01 2.36
CA MET A 170 10.27 13.12 2.12
C MET A 170 10.81 13.27 0.69
N LEU A 171 9.93 13.33 -0.30
CA LEU A 171 10.30 13.54 -1.70
C LEU A 171 10.96 14.91 -1.92
N SER A 172 10.44 15.97 -1.30
CA SER A 172 10.98 17.33 -1.41
C SER A 172 12.39 17.48 -0.85
N LYS A 173 12.76 16.69 0.16
CA LYS A 173 14.11 16.67 0.74
C LYS A 173 15.17 16.13 -0.21
N CYS A 174 14.79 15.24 -1.10
CA CYS A 174 15.71 14.65 -2.09
C CYS A 174 16.05 15.62 -3.24
N LEU A 175 15.17 16.58 -3.55
CA LEU A 175 15.40 17.59 -4.58
C LEU A 175 16.36 18.72 -4.16
N LYS A 176 16.76 18.79 -2.88
CA LYS A 176 17.62 19.84 -2.33
C LYS A 176 19.07 19.42 -2.05
N LYS A 177 19.48 18.26 -2.58
CA LYS A 177 20.89 17.80 -2.48
C LYS A 177 21.64 17.91 -3.78
#